data_1a089834b85e2841b6f3c4415fb1833a
#
_entry.id   1a089834b85e2841b6f3c4415fb1833a
#
_cell.length_a   1.000
_cell.length_b   1.000
_cell.length_c   1.000
_cell.angle_alpha   90.00
_cell.angle_beta   90.00
_cell.angle_gamma   90.00
#
_symmetry.space_group_name_H-M   'P 1'
#
loop_
_entity.id
_entity.type
_entity.pdbx_description
1 polymer ?
#
loop_
_entity_poly.entity_id
_entity_poly.type
_entity_poly.pdbx_seq_one_letter_code
_entity_poly.pdbx_strand_id
1 'polypeptide(L)'
;MGKNKLGFPLTYSKLYEYYDLLSTNQDEIDRKNRFIDKILSQYKVKTVLDFTCGTGAQLFGLKKLGYQVTGVDLSPFLLKIAREKSRQKKLEVELIEGDVRETQVGSFDATITIFNAIGHLTKTDFETSIRNVHKNLVNGGLYVFDIFNLNAMTDDAIKNLAMDVKVITGNTKIYHNQNSEINRENGRLTSYDCFTIEKEYDEPKVLKDEFTLQIYTAKELRKILVRNRFEVLGQYEINGSKLLEQETMNMLTVAKKS
;
A
#
# COMPACT_ATOMS: atom_id res chain seq x y z
N MET A 1 17.62 -10.33 -8.62
CA MET A 1 16.53 -9.34 -8.43
C MET A 1 16.60 -8.32 -9.57
N GLY A 2 15.62 -8.34 -10.50
CA GLY A 2 15.51 -7.29 -11.51
C GLY A 2 15.32 -5.94 -10.82
N LYS A 3 16.09 -4.92 -11.23
CA LYS A 3 15.92 -3.56 -10.70
C LYS A 3 14.45 -3.16 -10.91
N ASN A 4 13.74 -2.81 -9.85
CA ASN A 4 12.42 -2.19 -9.97
C ASN A 4 12.61 -0.89 -10.76
N LYS A 5 11.97 -0.79 -11.92
CA LYS A 5 12.10 0.36 -12.81
C LYS A 5 11.48 1.65 -12.24
N LEU A 6 10.69 1.54 -11.19
CA LEU A 6 9.98 2.66 -10.55
C LEU A 6 10.61 3.09 -9.21
N GLY A 7 11.60 2.34 -8.70
CA GLY A 7 12.21 2.57 -7.40
C GLY A 7 11.34 2.09 -6.23
N PHE A 8 11.90 2.15 -5.03
CA PHE A 8 11.19 1.96 -3.76
C PHE A 8 11.68 3.01 -2.76
N PRO A 9 10.80 3.59 -1.94
CA PRO A 9 11.20 4.55 -0.92
C PRO A 9 12.30 4.00 0.00
N LEU A 10 13.24 4.85 0.41
CA LEU A 10 14.28 4.49 1.39
C LEU A 10 13.69 4.00 2.71
N THR A 11 12.47 4.41 3.03
CA THR A 11 11.71 3.94 4.19
C THR A 11 11.38 2.44 4.13
N TYR A 12 11.48 1.79 2.96
CA TYR A 12 11.32 0.34 2.84
C TYR A 12 12.62 -0.44 3.08
N SER A 13 13.76 0.27 3.22
CA SER A 13 15.09 -0.33 3.34
C SER A 13 15.97 0.41 4.35
N LYS A 14 16.67 1.47 3.95
CA LYS A 14 17.67 2.16 4.79
C LYS A 14 17.07 2.93 5.96
N LEU A 15 15.82 3.39 5.83
CA LEU A 15 15.10 4.16 6.84
C LEU A 15 13.90 3.39 7.40
N TYR A 16 13.88 2.05 7.30
CA TYR A 16 12.78 1.20 7.71
C TYR A 16 12.38 1.38 9.19
N GLU A 17 13.34 1.69 10.07
CA GLU A 17 13.10 1.93 11.50
C GLU A 17 12.19 3.14 11.75
N TYR A 18 12.15 4.09 10.82
CA TYR A 18 11.35 5.30 10.88
C TYR A 18 10.07 5.21 10.04
N TYR A 19 9.81 4.09 9.38
CA TYR A 19 8.67 3.93 8.48
C TYR A 19 7.35 4.33 9.13
N ASP A 20 7.05 3.77 10.30
CA ASP A 20 5.80 4.05 10.99
C ASP A 20 5.67 5.53 11.44
N LEU A 21 6.78 6.15 11.78
CA LEU A 21 6.81 7.54 12.23
C LEU A 21 6.60 8.53 11.07
N LEU A 22 7.07 8.18 9.88
CA LEU A 22 7.07 9.05 8.71
C LEU A 22 5.88 8.81 7.77
N SER A 23 5.35 7.59 7.74
CA SER A 23 4.43 7.15 6.69
C SER A 23 3.05 6.76 7.22
N THR A 24 2.81 6.73 8.55
CA THR A 24 1.56 6.20 9.07
C THR A 24 0.83 7.19 9.99
N ASN A 25 -0.46 7.35 9.72
CA ASN A 25 -1.41 8.04 10.60
C ASN A 25 -2.40 6.99 11.13
N GLN A 26 -2.45 6.80 12.46
CA GLN A 26 -3.27 5.76 13.06
C GLN A 26 -4.77 5.95 12.77
N ASP A 27 -5.27 7.18 12.77
CA ASP A 27 -6.67 7.45 12.45
C ASP A 27 -7.02 7.09 11.01
N GLU A 28 -6.10 7.31 10.08
CA GLU A 28 -6.27 6.91 8.68
C GLU A 28 -6.26 5.39 8.54
N ILE A 29 -5.32 4.70 9.20
CA ILE A 29 -5.27 3.23 9.25
C ILE A 29 -6.60 2.68 9.78
N ASP A 30 -7.11 3.22 10.87
CA ASP A 30 -8.33 2.75 11.51
C ASP A 30 -9.57 3.01 10.62
N ARG A 31 -9.62 4.15 9.91
CA ARG A 31 -10.69 4.41 8.92
C ARG A 31 -10.65 3.41 7.77
N LYS A 32 -9.46 3.17 7.20
CA LYS A 32 -9.27 2.17 6.13
C LYS A 32 -9.69 0.78 6.60
N ASN A 33 -9.23 0.35 7.77
CA ASN A 33 -9.55 -0.97 8.32
C ASN A 33 -11.06 -1.14 8.55
N ARG A 34 -11.75 -0.12 9.08
CA ARG A 34 -13.22 -0.17 9.23
C ARG A 34 -13.96 -0.28 7.91
N PHE A 35 -13.48 0.41 6.87
CA PHE A 35 -14.12 0.33 5.57
C PHE A 35 -13.85 -1.02 4.89
N ILE A 36 -12.61 -1.52 4.97
CA ILE A 36 -12.27 -2.87 4.48
C ILE A 36 -13.11 -3.92 5.20
N ASP A 37 -13.22 -3.87 6.53
CA ASP A 37 -14.06 -4.78 7.33
C ASP A 37 -15.53 -4.75 6.88
N LYS A 38 -16.09 -3.56 6.65
CA LYS A 38 -17.45 -3.41 6.13
C LYS A 38 -17.65 -4.13 4.78
N ILE A 39 -16.64 -4.08 3.89
CA ILE A 39 -16.66 -4.81 2.61
C ILE A 39 -16.56 -6.31 2.87
N LEU A 40 -15.54 -6.75 3.60
CA LEU A 40 -15.26 -8.16 3.82
C LEU A 40 -16.41 -8.90 4.52
N SER A 41 -17.03 -8.26 5.52
CA SER A 41 -18.16 -8.83 6.28
C SER A 41 -19.40 -9.05 5.40
N GLN A 42 -19.69 -8.17 4.42
CA GLN A 42 -20.81 -8.35 3.47
C GLN A 42 -20.67 -9.64 2.64
N TYR A 43 -19.43 -10.07 2.37
CA TYR A 43 -19.13 -11.26 1.59
C TYR A 43 -18.75 -12.47 2.46
N LYS A 44 -18.95 -12.38 3.79
CA LYS A 44 -18.66 -13.46 4.76
C LYS A 44 -17.23 -13.98 4.69
N VAL A 45 -16.27 -13.11 4.37
CA VAL A 45 -14.85 -13.39 4.33
C VAL A 45 -14.38 -13.85 5.73
N LYS A 46 -13.51 -14.85 5.78
CA LYS A 46 -12.88 -15.35 7.01
C LYS A 46 -11.35 -15.27 6.94
N THR A 47 -10.80 -15.57 5.76
CA THR A 47 -9.34 -15.61 5.52
C THR A 47 -8.91 -14.47 4.62
N VAL A 48 -7.88 -13.74 5.03
CA VAL A 48 -7.37 -12.57 4.29
C VAL A 48 -5.87 -12.70 4.07
N LEU A 49 -5.44 -12.54 2.83
CA LEU A 49 -4.04 -12.38 2.47
C LEU A 49 -3.74 -10.89 2.29
N ASP A 50 -2.91 -10.31 3.15
CA ASP A 50 -2.35 -8.97 2.96
C ASP A 50 -1.04 -9.10 2.18
N PHE A 51 -1.09 -8.82 0.88
CA PHE A 51 0.00 -9.11 -0.07
C PHE A 51 1.08 -8.03 -0.13
N THR A 52 0.95 -6.97 0.66
CA THR A 52 1.93 -5.89 0.81
C THR A 52 1.84 -5.36 2.24
N CYS A 53 1.97 -6.27 3.20
CA CYS A 53 1.61 -6.01 4.59
C CYS A 53 2.53 -5.00 5.31
N GLY A 54 3.72 -4.75 4.78
CA GLY A 54 4.69 -3.83 5.36
C GLY A 54 4.96 -4.10 6.85
N THR A 55 4.72 -3.11 7.68
CA THR A 55 4.82 -3.21 9.15
C THR A 55 3.55 -3.73 9.82
N GLY A 56 2.53 -4.13 9.05
CA GLY A 56 1.33 -4.80 9.54
C GLY A 56 0.14 -3.90 9.88
N ALA A 57 0.03 -2.71 9.29
CA ALA A 57 -1.04 -1.76 9.60
C ALA A 57 -2.46 -2.35 9.40
N GLN A 58 -2.74 -2.95 8.24
CA GLN A 58 -4.00 -3.63 7.97
C GLN A 58 -4.06 -5.00 8.62
N LEU A 59 -2.96 -5.76 8.55
CA LEU A 59 -2.84 -7.11 9.06
C LEU A 59 -3.30 -7.22 10.53
N PHE A 60 -2.75 -6.37 11.41
CA PHE A 60 -3.11 -6.40 12.83
C PHE A 60 -4.51 -5.84 13.11
N GLY A 61 -4.96 -4.86 12.32
CA GLY A 61 -6.31 -4.34 12.41
C GLY A 61 -7.35 -5.41 12.11
N LEU A 62 -7.20 -6.11 10.99
CA LEU A 62 -8.09 -7.20 10.58
C LEU A 62 -8.01 -8.40 11.53
N LYS A 63 -6.81 -8.74 12.03
CA LYS A 63 -6.66 -9.79 13.05
C LYS A 63 -7.46 -9.51 14.30
N LYS A 64 -7.45 -8.25 14.79
CA LYS A 64 -8.26 -7.84 15.95
C LYS A 64 -9.76 -7.90 15.69
N LEU A 65 -10.21 -7.74 14.45
CA LEU A 65 -11.60 -7.87 14.01
C LEU A 65 -12.04 -9.33 13.81
N GLY A 66 -11.13 -10.30 14.04
CA GLY A 66 -11.45 -11.73 14.03
C GLY A 66 -11.13 -12.46 12.73
N TYR A 67 -10.53 -11.80 11.73
CA TYR A 67 -10.09 -12.47 10.50
C TYR A 67 -8.86 -13.35 10.76
N GLN A 68 -8.76 -14.45 10.01
CA GLN A 68 -7.52 -15.20 9.86
C GLN A 68 -6.69 -14.50 8.79
N VAL A 69 -5.52 -13.98 9.18
CA VAL A 69 -4.71 -13.15 8.29
C VAL A 69 -3.32 -13.75 8.09
N THR A 70 -2.84 -13.69 6.85
CA THR A 70 -1.45 -13.97 6.47
C THR A 70 -0.90 -12.73 5.79
N GLY A 71 0.30 -12.30 6.15
CA GLY A 71 0.98 -11.15 5.57
C GLY A 71 2.13 -11.58 4.67
N VAL A 72 2.22 -10.97 3.50
CA VAL A 72 3.38 -11.10 2.59
C VAL A 72 3.92 -9.71 2.31
N ASP A 73 5.22 -9.55 2.32
CA ASP A 73 5.88 -8.31 1.89
C ASP A 73 7.24 -8.61 1.25
N LEU A 74 7.63 -7.78 0.31
CA LEU A 74 8.93 -7.89 -0.37
C LEU A 74 10.10 -7.42 0.51
N SER A 75 9.83 -6.53 1.49
CA SER A 75 10.85 -5.95 2.37
C SER A 75 11.07 -6.80 3.63
N PRO A 76 12.20 -7.50 3.75
CA PRO A 76 12.54 -8.21 4.99
C PRO A 76 12.70 -7.27 6.18
N PHE A 77 13.02 -5.99 5.93
CA PHE A 77 13.17 -4.96 6.96
C PHE A 77 11.83 -4.56 7.57
N LEU A 78 10.79 -4.33 6.73
CA LEU A 78 9.44 -4.04 7.22
C LEU A 78 8.84 -5.26 7.92
N LEU A 79 9.04 -6.47 7.38
CA LEU A 79 8.62 -7.71 8.02
C LEU A 79 9.28 -7.93 9.38
N LYS A 80 10.54 -7.49 9.59
CA LYS A 80 11.17 -7.51 10.91
C LYS A 80 10.35 -6.71 11.93
N ILE A 81 9.96 -5.48 11.56
CA ILE A 81 9.09 -4.64 12.42
C ILE A 81 7.73 -5.31 12.65
N ALA A 82 7.11 -5.87 11.60
CA ALA A 82 5.85 -6.58 11.73
C ALA A 82 5.94 -7.75 12.72
N ARG A 83 7.03 -8.55 12.68
CA ARG A 83 7.26 -9.65 13.62
C ARG A 83 7.45 -9.15 15.06
N GLU A 84 8.12 -8.01 15.26
CA GLU A 84 8.28 -7.38 16.56
C GLU A 84 6.93 -6.90 17.11
N LYS A 85 6.13 -6.23 16.29
CA LYS A 85 4.76 -5.80 16.64
C LYS A 85 3.83 -6.98 16.96
N SER A 86 3.90 -8.08 16.19
CA SER A 86 3.15 -9.31 16.43
C SER A 86 3.42 -9.84 17.85
N ARG A 87 4.69 -9.93 18.23
CA ARG A 87 5.11 -10.37 19.58
C ARG A 87 4.63 -9.42 20.68
N GLN A 88 4.84 -8.11 20.50
CA GLN A 88 4.41 -7.09 21.47
C GLN A 88 2.91 -7.07 21.70
N LYS A 89 2.12 -7.23 20.60
CA LYS A 89 0.65 -7.25 20.65
C LYS A 89 0.08 -8.63 21.02
N LYS A 90 0.91 -9.66 21.12
CA LYS A 90 0.50 -11.06 21.34
C LYS A 90 -0.54 -11.52 20.29
N LEU A 91 -0.34 -11.09 19.05
CA LEU A 91 -1.18 -11.45 17.91
C LEU A 91 -0.38 -12.39 17.00
N GLU A 92 -0.72 -13.68 17.02
CA GLU A 92 -0.10 -14.65 16.13
C GLU A 92 -0.61 -14.44 14.69
N VAL A 93 0.32 -14.12 13.80
CA VAL A 93 0.09 -13.96 12.36
C VAL A 93 1.24 -14.60 11.59
N GLU A 94 0.94 -15.19 10.47
CA GLU A 94 1.95 -15.68 9.54
C GLU A 94 2.50 -14.53 8.72
N LEU A 95 3.84 -14.43 8.61
CA LEU A 95 4.55 -13.37 7.90
C LEU A 95 5.61 -13.98 6.99
N ILE A 96 5.44 -13.79 5.69
CA ILE A 96 6.21 -14.41 4.61
C ILE A 96 6.92 -13.32 3.81
N GLU A 97 8.22 -13.49 3.54
CA GLU A 97 8.91 -12.67 2.55
C GLU A 97 8.55 -13.16 1.14
N GLY A 98 8.06 -12.26 0.30
CA GLY A 98 7.62 -12.65 -1.03
C GLY A 98 7.23 -11.47 -1.92
N ASP A 99 7.13 -11.75 -3.21
CA ASP A 99 6.77 -10.80 -4.25
C ASP A 99 5.32 -11.05 -4.68
N VAL A 100 4.48 -10.00 -4.68
CA VAL A 100 3.08 -10.08 -5.11
C VAL A 100 2.92 -10.61 -6.54
N ARG A 101 3.96 -10.55 -7.36
CA ARG A 101 3.93 -11.02 -8.77
C ARG A 101 4.00 -12.55 -8.90
N GLU A 102 4.54 -13.26 -7.89
CA GLU A 102 4.86 -14.69 -8.05
C GLU A 102 4.58 -15.55 -6.81
N THR A 103 4.58 -14.97 -5.61
CA THR A 103 4.45 -15.75 -4.37
C THR A 103 3.06 -16.39 -4.28
N GLN A 104 3.02 -17.69 -4.05
CA GLN A 104 1.80 -18.46 -3.83
C GLN A 104 1.79 -18.96 -2.39
N VAL A 105 0.77 -18.56 -1.64
CA VAL A 105 0.63 -18.85 -0.20
C VAL A 105 -0.49 -19.84 0.03
N GLY A 106 -1.54 -19.78 -0.77
CA GLY A 106 -2.71 -20.65 -0.60
C GLY A 106 -3.94 -20.09 -1.28
N SER A 107 -5.10 -20.43 -0.76
CA SER A 107 -6.38 -19.94 -1.25
C SER A 107 -7.12 -19.20 -0.15
N PHE A 108 -7.38 -17.93 -0.36
CA PHE A 108 -7.99 -17.02 0.61
C PHE A 108 -9.34 -16.51 0.11
N ASP A 109 -10.25 -16.17 1.05
CA ASP A 109 -11.52 -15.53 0.72
C ASP A 109 -11.31 -14.10 0.19
N ALA A 110 -10.27 -13.42 0.67
CA ALA A 110 -9.90 -12.10 0.18
C ALA A 110 -8.38 -11.90 0.14
N THR A 111 -7.94 -11.08 -0.80
CA THR A 111 -6.59 -10.53 -0.86
C THR A 111 -6.69 -9.01 -0.82
N ILE A 112 -5.79 -8.37 -0.06
CA ILE A 112 -5.69 -6.91 -0.01
C ILE A 112 -4.28 -6.46 -0.41
N THR A 113 -4.18 -5.26 -1.04
CA THR A 113 -2.93 -4.51 -1.26
C THR A 113 -3.23 -3.03 -1.06
N ILE A 114 -2.79 -2.47 0.05
CA ILE A 114 -3.21 -1.15 0.53
C ILE A 114 -2.02 -0.18 0.60
N PHE A 115 -2.31 1.13 0.72
CA PHE A 115 -1.33 2.22 0.73
C PHE A 115 -0.58 2.41 -0.59
N ASN A 116 -1.31 2.44 -1.70
CA ASN A 116 -0.75 2.65 -3.03
C ASN A 116 0.33 1.62 -3.44
N ALA A 117 0.36 0.46 -2.77
CA ALA A 117 1.43 -0.54 -2.96
C ALA A 117 1.53 -1.02 -4.41
N ILE A 118 0.39 -1.17 -5.12
CA ILE A 118 0.37 -1.54 -6.53
C ILE A 118 1.03 -0.48 -7.44
N GLY A 119 1.14 0.76 -6.97
CA GLY A 119 1.79 1.85 -7.70
C GLY A 119 3.29 1.64 -7.90
N HIS A 120 3.94 0.83 -7.06
CA HIS A 120 5.34 0.47 -7.24
C HIS A 120 5.58 -0.57 -8.36
N LEU A 121 4.53 -0.99 -9.04
CA LEU A 121 4.58 -1.94 -10.15
C LEU A 121 4.42 -1.20 -11.49
N THR A 122 5.19 -1.59 -12.49
CA THR A 122 4.90 -1.19 -13.86
C THR A 122 3.52 -1.72 -14.29
N LYS A 123 2.91 -1.16 -15.34
CA LYS A 123 1.62 -1.68 -15.86
C LYS A 123 1.67 -3.19 -16.14
N THR A 124 2.78 -3.68 -16.68
CA THR A 124 3.00 -5.11 -16.97
C THR A 124 3.14 -5.93 -15.69
N ASP A 125 3.91 -5.43 -14.71
CA ASP A 125 4.08 -6.10 -13.42
C ASP A 125 2.77 -6.13 -12.63
N PHE A 126 1.96 -5.05 -12.70
CA PHE A 126 0.66 -5.02 -12.07
C PHE A 126 -0.28 -6.09 -12.66
N GLU A 127 -0.32 -6.27 -13.97
CA GLU A 127 -1.10 -7.36 -14.55
C GLU A 127 -0.57 -8.75 -14.15
N THR A 128 0.74 -8.90 -14.00
CA THR A 128 1.33 -10.13 -13.49
C THR A 128 0.91 -10.37 -12.03
N SER A 129 0.92 -9.31 -11.19
CA SER A 129 0.46 -9.43 -9.81
C SER A 129 -1.04 -9.78 -9.72
N ILE A 130 -1.91 -9.19 -10.56
CA ILE A 130 -3.34 -9.52 -10.62
C ILE A 130 -3.54 -11.01 -10.93
N ARG A 131 -2.79 -11.57 -11.89
CA ARG A 131 -2.85 -13.02 -12.19
C ARG A 131 -2.39 -13.88 -11.02
N ASN A 132 -1.39 -13.42 -10.26
CA ASN A 132 -0.94 -14.12 -9.08
C ASN A 132 -1.94 -13.98 -7.90
N VAL A 133 -2.51 -12.80 -7.68
CA VAL A 133 -3.62 -12.60 -6.73
C VAL A 133 -4.78 -13.55 -7.06
N HIS A 134 -5.15 -13.66 -8.35
CA HIS A 134 -6.20 -14.58 -8.79
C HIS A 134 -5.91 -16.04 -8.40
N LYS A 135 -4.65 -16.50 -8.41
CA LYS A 135 -4.26 -17.85 -7.99
C LYS A 135 -4.37 -18.05 -6.47
N ASN A 136 -4.15 -16.98 -5.69
CA ASN A 136 -4.23 -17.00 -4.23
C ASN A 136 -5.66 -16.77 -3.69
N LEU A 137 -6.67 -16.67 -4.55
CA LEU A 137 -8.08 -16.49 -4.17
C LEU A 137 -8.90 -17.74 -4.45
N VAL A 138 -9.83 -18.05 -3.55
CA VAL A 138 -10.91 -19.00 -3.83
C VAL A 138 -11.79 -18.50 -4.97
N ASN A 139 -12.59 -19.37 -5.60
CA ASN A 139 -13.59 -18.92 -6.58
C ASN A 139 -14.59 -17.96 -5.90
N GLY A 140 -14.86 -16.82 -6.53
CA GLY A 140 -15.68 -15.78 -5.93
C GLY A 140 -14.99 -14.96 -4.83
N GLY A 141 -13.70 -15.17 -4.56
CA GLY A 141 -12.90 -14.41 -3.60
C GLY A 141 -12.70 -12.96 -4.02
N LEU A 142 -12.43 -12.10 -3.05
CA LEU A 142 -12.31 -10.66 -3.25
C LEU A 142 -10.86 -10.20 -3.40
N TYR A 143 -10.64 -9.23 -4.27
CA TYR A 143 -9.43 -8.42 -4.31
C TYR A 143 -9.77 -6.97 -3.97
N VAL A 144 -9.17 -6.44 -2.91
CA VAL A 144 -9.37 -5.06 -2.44
C VAL A 144 -8.03 -4.34 -2.46
N PHE A 145 -7.94 -3.21 -3.16
CA PHE A 145 -6.71 -2.43 -3.23
C PHE A 145 -7.00 -0.95 -3.40
N ASP A 146 -6.04 -0.11 -3.01
CA ASP A 146 -6.11 1.32 -3.25
C ASP A 146 -4.95 1.81 -4.13
N ILE A 147 -5.21 2.94 -4.81
CA ILE A 147 -4.21 3.67 -5.60
C ILE A 147 -4.68 5.10 -5.83
N PHE A 148 -3.77 6.00 -6.03
CA PHE A 148 -4.10 7.35 -6.48
C PHE A 148 -4.82 7.35 -7.83
N ASN A 149 -5.87 8.17 -7.90
CA ASN A 149 -6.70 8.34 -9.09
C ASN A 149 -6.10 9.43 -9.98
N LEU A 150 -5.62 9.03 -11.15
CA LEU A 150 -4.98 9.94 -12.12
C LEU A 150 -5.86 11.14 -12.49
N ASN A 151 -7.19 10.97 -12.58
CA ASN A 151 -8.11 12.04 -12.96
C ASN A 151 -8.20 13.14 -11.89
N ALA A 152 -7.95 12.82 -10.61
CA ALA A 152 -8.00 13.77 -9.51
C ALA A 152 -6.62 14.43 -9.23
N MET A 153 -5.55 14.01 -9.92
CA MET A 153 -4.19 14.55 -9.76
C MET A 153 -4.03 15.86 -10.53
N THR A 154 -4.72 16.92 -10.08
CA THR A 154 -4.52 18.30 -10.56
C THR A 154 -3.18 18.84 -10.10
N ASP A 155 -2.75 20.00 -10.64
CA ASP A 155 -1.50 20.63 -10.19
C ASP A 155 -1.58 21.06 -8.72
N ASP A 156 -2.74 21.49 -8.25
CA ASP A 156 -2.95 21.82 -6.85
C ASP A 156 -2.96 20.57 -5.96
N ALA A 157 -3.53 19.44 -6.42
CA ALA A 157 -3.43 18.17 -5.72
C ALA A 157 -1.96 17.72 -5.58
N ILE A 158 -1.15 17.86 -6.63
CA ILE A 158 0.28 17.52 -6.57
C ILE A 158 1.04 18.43 -5.59
N LYS A 159 0.78 19.74 -5.59
CA LYS A 159 1.36 20.67 -4.60
C LYS A 159 0.99 20.27 -3.16
N ASN A 160 -0.26 19.82 -2.95
CA ASN A 160 -0.74 19.39 -1.64
C ASN A 160 -0.17 18.02 -1.19
N LEU A 161 0.45 17.26 -2.10
CA LEU A 161 1.23 16.06 -1.74
C LEU A 161 2.62 16.41 -1.22
N ALA A 162 3.09 17.65 -1.38
CA ALA A 162 4.35 18.08 -0.81
C ALA A 162 4.34 17.93 0.72
N MET A 163 5.40 17.35 1.25
CA MET A 163 5.55 17.12 2.68
C MET A 163 6.72 17.95 3.23
N ASP A 164 6.52 18.50 4.40
CA ASP A 164 7.55 19.12 5.23
C ASP A 164 7.29 18.68 6.68
N VAL A 165 7.85 17.54 7.03
CA VAL A 165 7.57 16.86 8.29
C VAL A 165 8.81 16.83 9.17
N LYS A 166 8.65 17.17 10.44
CA LYS A 166 9.66 16.99 11.48
C LYS A 166 9.18 15.99 12.50
N VAL A 167 9.96 14.95 12.71
CA VAL A 167 9.73 13.94 13.73
C VAL A 167 10.87 13.94 14.74
N ILE A 168 10.53 13.79 16.02
CA ILE A 168 11.51 13.64 17.10
C ILE A 168 11.23 12.31 17.81
N THR A 169 12.24 11.46 17.89
CA THR A 169 12.16 10.18 18.59
C THR A 169 13.44 9.94 19.38
N GLY A 170 13.33 9.92 20.73
CA GLY A 170 14.51 9.90 21.59
C GLY A 170 15.43 11.09 21.30
N ASN A 171 16.70 10.80 21.06
CA ASN A 171 17.74 11.80 20.73
C ASN A 171 17.91 11.99 19.20
N THR A 172 16.94 11.55 18.40
CA THR A 172 16.99 11.65 16.94
C THR A 172 15.92 12.62 16.45
N LYS A 173 16.32 13.58 15.60
CA LYS A 173 15.41 14.45 14.84
C LYS A 173 15.49 14.07 13.37
N ILE A 174 14.34 13.93 12.74
CA ILE A 174 14.22 13.59 11.32
C ILE A 174 13.41 14.68 10.65
N TYR A 175 14.00 15.32 9.66
CA TYR A 175 13.30 16.22 8.76
C TYR A 175 13.08 15.46 7.44
N HIS A 176 11.85 15.44 6.97
CA HIS A 176 11.48 14.83 5.71
C HIS A 176 10.77 15.85 4.82
N ASN A 177 11.42 16.21 3.74
CA ASN A 177 10.86 17.06 2.69
C ASN A 177 10.58 16.19 1.46
N GLN A 178 9.38 16.31 0.91
CA GLN A 178 8.98 15.61 -0.32
C GLN A 178 8.33 16.60 -1.28
N ASN A 179 8.71 16.48 -2.55
CA ASN A 179 8.02 17.12 -3.67
C ASN A 179 7.69 16.05 -4.71
N SER A 180 6.65 16.28 -5.51
CA SER A 180 6.22 15.32 -6.51
C SER A 180 5.95 16.00 -7.85
N GLU A 181 6.18 15.24 -8.93
CA GLU A 181 5.86 15.62 -10.31
C GLU A 181 5.02 14.52 -10.96
N ILE A 182 4.16 14.92 -11.88
CA ILE A 182 3.29 13.98 -12.58
C ILE A 182 3.47 14.07 -14.10
N ASN A 183 3.63 12.90 -14.73
CA ASN A 183 3.44 12.74 -16.15
C ASN A 183 2.06 12.10 -16.40
N ARG A 184 1.09 12.92 -16.82
CA ARG A 184 -0.31 12.49 -17.00
C ARG A 184 -0.52 11.58 -18.20
N GLU A 185 0.34 11.65 -19.23
CA GLU A 185 0.21 10.82 -20.43
C GLU A 185 0.42 9.34 -20.12
N ASN A 186 1.38 9.03 -19.27
CA ASN A 186 1.72 7.66 -18.89
C ASN A 186 1.29 7.27 -17.46
N GLY A 187 0.70 8.22 -16.69
CA GLY A 187 0.22 8.01 -15.33
C GLY A 187 1.35 7.77 -14.32
N ARG A 188 2.48 8.47 -14.45
CA ARG A 188 3.61 8.34 -13.52
C ARG A 188 3.69 9.55 -12.59
N LEU A 189 3.60 9.27 -11.30
CA LEU A 189 3.82 10.23 -10.21
C LEU A 189 5.20 9.95 -9.61
N THR A 190 6.16 10.85 -9.82
CA THR A 190 7.52 10.73 -9.28
C THR A 190 7.66 11.62 -8.06
N SER A 191 8.14 11.04 -6.97
CA SER A 191 8.40 11.75 -5.71
C SER A 191 9.91 11.84 -5.47
N TYR A 192 10.33 13.00 -5.00
CA TYR A 192 11.70 13.34 -4.64
C TYR A 192 11.75 13.62 -3.14
N ASP A 193 12.42 12.75 -2.41
CA ASP A 193 12.54 12.83 -0.96
C ASP A 193 13.91 13.38 -0.54
N CYS A 194 13.92 14.18 0.51
CA CYS A 194 15.11 14.58 1.23
C CYS A 194 14.91 14.35 2.72
N PHE A 195 15.71 13.47 3.30
CA PHE A 195 15.72 13.19 4.72
C PHE A 195 16.98 13.79 5.35
N THR A 196 16.82 14.62 6.38
CA THR A 196 17.93 15.06 7.24
C THR A 196 17.75 14.42 8.60
N ILE A 197 18.73 13.63 9.04
CA ILE A 197 18.72 12.91 10.31
C ILE A 197 19.81 13.50 11.20
N GLU A 198 19.38 14.11 12.31
CA GLU A 198 20.24 14.65 13.35
C GLU A 198 20.18 13.72 14.56
N LYS A 199 21.32 13.23 15.01
CA LYS A 199 21.48 12.52 16.27
C LYS A 199 22.39 13.33 17.18
N GLU A 200 22.08 13.27 18.48
CA GLU A 200 22.93 13.92 19.48
C GLU A 200 24.39 13.39 19.33
N TYR A 201 25.34 14.32 19.23
CA TYR A 201 26.78 14.04 19.07
C TYR A 201 27.24 13.51 17.70
N ASP A 202 26.33 13.31 16.71
CA ASP A 202 26.69 12.89 15.37
C ASP A 202 26.54 14.02 14.36
N GLU A 203 27.34 14.01 13.29
CA GLU A 203 27.13 14.91 12.14
C GLU A 203 25.80 14.61 11.46
N PRO A 204 25.02 15.63 11.04
CA PRO A 204 23.77 15.44 10.35
C PRO A 204 23.93 14.60 9.07
N LYS A 205 23.10 13.60 8.91
CA LYS A 205 23.09 12.72 7.73
C LYS A 205 21.97 13.14 6.79
N VAL A 206 22.34 13.52 5.56
CA VAL A 206 21.38 13.86 4.50
C VAL A 206 21.28 12.68 3.52
N LEU A 207 20.05 12.24 3.28
CA LEU A 207 19.73 11.19 2.31
C LEU A 207 18.71 11.73 1.31
N LYS A 208 18.96 11.48 0.03
CA LYS A 208 18.04 11.81 -1.05
C LYS A 208 17.53 10.53 -1.70
N ASP A 209 16.28 10.55 -2.09
CA ASP A 209 15.61 9.42 -2.73
C ASP A 209 14.72 9.89 -3.87
N GLU A 210 14.47 8.99 -4.80
CA GLU A 210 13.54 9.17 -5.90
C GLU A 210 12.81 7.86 -6.15
N PHE A 211 11.50 7.91 -6.16
CA PHE A 211 10.67 6.77 -6.56
C PHE A 211 9.46 7.23 -7.36
N THR A 212 8.93 6.33 -8.16
CA THR A 212 7.78 6.61 -9.02
C THR A 212 6.64 5.66 -8.70
N LEU A 213 5.42 6.18 -8.64
CA LEU A 213 4.20 5.39 -8.61
C LEU A 213 3.56 5.40 -10.00
N GLN A 214 3.17 4.25 -10.48
CA GLN A 214 2.25 4.11 -11.59
C GLN A 214 0.83 4.28 -11.06
N ILE A 215 0.14 5.33 -11.46
CA ILE A 215 -1.23 5.61 -11.04
C ILE A 215 -2.19 5.47 -12.22
N TYR A 216 -3.49 5.34 -11.92
CA TYR A 216 -4.47 4.90 -12.88
C TYR A 216 -5.76 5.71 -12.79
N THR A 217 -6.50 5.80 -13.90
CA THR A 217 -7.91 6.18 -13.86
C THR A 217 -8.77 5.01 -13.41
N ALA A 218 -9.95 5.31 -12.85
CA ALA A 218 -10.94 4.29 -12.49
C ALA A 218 -11.31 3.37 -13.68
N LYS A 219 -11.43 3.98 -14.86
CA LYS A 219 -11.75 3.27 -16.11
C LYS A 219 -10.63 2.33 -16.56
N GLU A 220 -9.36 2.74 -16.44
CA GLU A 220 -8.21 1.86 -16.75
C GLU A 220 -8.16 0.66 -15.83
N LEU A 221 -8.29 0.85 -14.51
CA LEU A 221 -8.31 -0.26 -13.55
C LEU A 221 -9.42 -1.25 -13.83
N ARG A 222 -10.63 -0.76 -14.12
CA ARG A 222 -11.77 -1.62 -14.49
C ARG A 222 -11.44 -2.48 -15.71
N LYS A 223 -10.86 -1.89 -16.77
CA LYS A 223 -10.46 -2.64 -17.98
C LYS A 223 -9.40 -3.70 -17.67
N ILE A 224 -8.39 -3.35 -16.86
CA ILE A 224 -7.32 -4.26 -16.47
C ILE A 224 -7.88 -5.45 -15.68
N LEU A 225 -8.75 -5.21 -14.71
CA LEU A 225 -9.34 -6.24 -13.88
C LEU A 225 -10.24 -7.18 -14.68
N VAL A 226 -11.13 -6.65 -15.53
CA VAL A 226 -12.04 -7.45 -16.35
C VAL A 226 -11.27 -8.38 -17.29
N ARG A 227 -10.22 -7.90 -17.97
CA ARG A 227 -9.42 -8.77 -18.86
C ARG A 227 -8.62 -9.84 -18.10
N ASN A 228 -8.41 -9.67 -16.79
CA ASN A 228 -7.76 -10.64 -15.91
C ASN A 228 -8.77 -11.44 -15.06
N ARG A 229 -10.03 -11.58 -15.53
CA ARG A 229 -11.08 -12.40 -14.92
C ARG A 229 -11.49 -11.96 -13.52
N PHE A 230 -11.64 -10.64 -13.36
CA PHE A 230 -12.28 -10.05 -12.17
C PHE A 230 -13.49 -9.24 -12.58
N GLU A 231 -14.57 -9.40 -11.84
CA GLU A 231 -15.74 -8.51 -11.84
C GLU A 231 -15.45 -7.33 -10.90
N VAL A 232 -15.56 -6.08 -11.37
CA VAL A 232 -15.40 -4.90 -10.50
C VAL A 232 -16.72 -4.60 -9.81
N LEU A 233 -16.79 -4.88 -8.52
CA LEU A 233 -17.97 -4.68 -7.68
C LEU A 233 -18.19 -3.20 -7.34
N GLY A 234 -17.11 -2.44 -7.15
CA GLY A 234 -17.18 -1.02 -6.87
C GLY A 234 -15.84 -0.33 -6.81
N GLN A 235 -15.87 0.99 -6.95
CA GLN A 235 -14.74 1.88 -6.76
C GLN A 235 -15.21 3.02 -5.87
N TYR A 236 -14.48 3.32 -4.81
CA TYR A 236 -14.88 4.19 -3.71
C TYR A 236 -13.75 5.12 -3.35
N GLU A 237 -14.07 6.18 -2.64
CA GLU A 237 -13.09 6.87 -1.81
C GLU A 237 -12.66 5.95 -0.66
N ILE A 238 -11.46 6.16 -0.11
CA ILE A 238 -10.88 5.30 0.94
C ILE A 238 -11.72 5.27 2.25
N ASN A 239 -12.58 6.26 2.46
CA ASN A 239 -13.52 6.34 3.60
C ASN A 239 -14.85 5.62 3.34
N GLY A 240 -15.05 5.06 2.13
CA GLY A 240 -16.24 4.37 1.69
C GLY A 240 -17.30 5.25 1.00
N SER A 241 -17.02 6.54 0.81
CA SER A 241 -17.87 7.41 0.02
C SER A 241 -17.82 7.03 -1.47
N LYS A 242 -18.82 7.53 -2.22
CA LYS A 242 -18.86 7.34 -3.67
C LYS A 242 -17.62 7.96 -4.32
N LEU A 243 -17.02 7.24 -5.25
CA LEU A 243 -15.95 7.78 -6.10
C LEU A 243 -16.50 8.97 -6.93
N LEU A 244 -15.83 10.10 -6.81
CA LEU A 244 -15.99 11.28 -7.67
C LEU A 244 -14.74 11.35 -8.56
N GLU A 245 -14.89 11.06 -9.86
CA GLU A 245 -13.74 10.80 -10.75
C GLU A 245 -12.71 11.93 -10.80
N GLN A 246 -13.13 13.18 -10.63
CA GLN A 246 -12.26 14.37 -10.70
C GLN A 246 -11.81 14.88 -9.33
N GLU A 247 -12.32 14.32 -8.22
CA GLU A 247 -12.11 14.86 -6.87
C GLU A 247 -11.50 13.84 -5.94
N THR A 248 -11.89 12.56 -6.05
CA THR A 248 -11.40 11.50 -5.17
C THR A 248 -9.95 11.15 -5.49
N MET A 249 -9.02 11.58 -4.64
CA MET A 249 -7.59 11.34 -4.83
C MET A 249 -7.19 9.89 -4.57
N ASN A 250 -7.69 9.28 -3.50
CA ASN A 250 -7.38 7.89 -3.13
C ASN A 250 -8.57 6.99 -3.48
N MET A 251 -8.39 6.17 -4.48
CA MET A 251 -9.42 5.29 -4.99
C MET A 251 -9.22 3.87 -4.49
N LEU A 252 -10.18 3.36 -3.70
CA LEU A 252 -10.24 1.97 -3.30
C LEU A 252 -11.11 1.19 -4.28
N THR A 253 -10.56 0.11 -4.83
CA THR A 253 -11.24 -0.77 -5.78
C THR A 253 -11.53 -2.12 -5.13
N VAL A 254 -12.75 -2.60 -5.30
CA VAL A 254 -13.22 -3.93 -4.88
C VAL A 254 -13.55 -4.73 -6.12
N ALA A 255 -12.90 -5.87 -6.26
CA ALA A 255 -13.11 -6.77 -7.38
C ALA A 255 -13.31 -8.21 -6.88
N LYS A 256 -14.09 -8.99 -7.63
CA LYS A 256 -14.40 -10.38 -7.31
C LYS A 256 -13.84 -11.28 -8.39
N LYS A 257 -13.18 -12.35 -7.99
CA LYS A 257 -12.70 -13.39 -8.90
C LYS A 257 -13.88 -14.07 -9.58
N SER A 258 -13.90 -14.05 -10.92
CA SER A 258 -14.91 -14.69 -11.76
C SER A 258 -14.63 -16.16 -11.95
#